data_64ecba4943e8a686c92df3dcc32cbca1
#
_entry.id   64ecba4943e8a686c92df3dcc32cbca1
#
_cell.length_a   1.000
_cell.length_b   1.000
_cell.length_c   1.000
_cell.angle_alpha   90.00
_cell.angle_beta   90.00
_cell.angle_gamma   90.00
#
_symmetry.space_group_name_H-M   'P 1'
#
loop_
_entity.id
_entity.type
_entity.pdbx_description
1 polymer ?
#
loop_
_entity_poly.entity_id
_entity_poly.type
_entity_poly.pdbx_seq_one_letter_code
_entity_poly.pdbx_strand_id
1 'polypeptide(L)'
;MKNNPSFSRRPSMAEQVTALVMTGLLGLYDLSAPVLYFGWFSDSLNGILWVVMLLFTVPLTVVTGLLAYASCTKHLTLRDGILTYRRAFKKAVTVDMAQVARVEVWLHWGSVPVVFLDLYGNELLRVYSDVTLPTWKPFRRALKQLNIPFVEKEAK
;
A
#
# COMPACT_ATOMS: atom_id res chain seq x y z
N MET A 1 -4.57 -4.62 34.85
CA MET A 1 -4.02 -3.95 33.66
C MET A 1 -4.91 -4.31 32.47
N LYS A 2 -5.68 -3.36 31.88
CA LYS A 2 -6.40 -3.62 30.63
C LYS A 2 -5.35 -3.75 29.53
N ASN A 3 -5.22 -4.94 28.94
CA ASN A 3 -4.38 -5.12 27.76
C ASN A 3 -4.94 -4.23 26.63
N ASN A 4 -4.28 -3.12 26.33
CA ASN A 4 -4.65 -2.30 25.20
C ASN A 4 -4.56 -3.14 23.93
N PRO A 5 -5.56 -3.09 23.05
CA PRO A 5 -5.53 -3.82 21.81
C PRO A 5 -4.36 -3.36 20.96
N SER A 6 -3.67 -4.31 20.35
CA SER A 6 -2.55 -4.03 19.45
C SER A 6 -2.68 -4.86 18.19
N PHE A 7 -2.39 -4.26 17.06
CA PHE A 7 -2.26 -4.97 15.78
C PHE A 7 -1.27 -4.26 14.85
N SER A 8 -0.76 -5.00 13.89
CA SER A 8 0.06 -4.46 12.80
C SER A 8 -0.39 -5.10 11.50
N ARG A 9 -0.68 -4.29 10.50
CA ARG A 9 -1.01 -4.74 9.15
C ARG A 9 -0.02 -4.15 8.17
N ARG A 10 0.61 -5.03 7.44
CA ARG A 10 1.48 -4.74 6.29
C ARG A 10 0.91 -5.45 5.07
N PRO A 11 1.25 -5.02 3.86
CA PRO A 11 0.98 -5.81 2.66
C PRO A 11 1.49 -7.24 2.82
N SER A 12 0.86 -8.20 2.15
CA SER A 12 1.27 -9.60 2.26
C SER A 12 2.72 -9.78 1.83
N MET A 13 3.42 -10.73 2.44
CA MET A 13 4.79 -11.05 2.06
C MET A 13 4.87 -11.48 0.58
N ALA A 14 3.84 -12.18 0.09
CA ALA A 14 3.74 -12.57 -1.31
C ALA A 14 3.71 -11.36 -2.25
N GLU A 15 2.90 -10.33 -1.96
CA GLU A 15 2.85 -9.09 -2.77
C GLU A 15 4.19 -8.38 -2.78
N GLN A 16 4.86 -8.28 -1.63
CA GLN A 16 6.17 -7.65 -1.52
C GLN A 16 7.23 -8.40 -2.33
N VAL A 17 7.29 -9.73 -2.17
CA VAL A 17 8.25 -10.58 -2.88
C VAL A 17 7.99 -10.53 -4.38
N THR A 18 6.72 -10.66 -4.82
CA THR A 18 6.37 -10.59 -6.25
C THR A 18 6.80 -9.26 -6.85
N ALA A 19 6.49 -8.13 -6.20
CA ALA A 19 6.86 -6.81 -6.69
C ALA A 19 8.39 -6.64 -6.77
N LEU A 20 9.14 -7.12 -5.77
CA LEU A 20 10.61 -7.07 -5.75
C LEU A 20 11.22 -7.96 -6.83
N VAL A 21 10.73 -9.18 -7.00
CA VAL A 21 11.22 -10.12 -8.02
C VAL A 21 10.97 -9.57 -9.42
N MET A 22 9.76 -9.07 -9.70
CA MET A 22 9.44 -8.47 -11.00
C MET A 22 10.31 -7.25 -11.29
N THR A 23 10.50 -6.36 -10.31
CA THR A 23 11.39 -5.20 -10.46
C THR A 23 12.84 -5.64 -10.70
N GLY A 24 13.30 -6.64 -9.97
CA GLY A 24 14.66 -7.18 -10.12
C GLY A 24 14.89 -7.80 -11.51
N LEU A 25 13.95 -8.60 -12.00
CA LEU A 25 14.04 -9.23 -13.32
C LEU A 25 14.03 -8.18 -14.45
N LEU A 26 13.13 -7.19 -14.39
CA LEU A 26 13.08 -6.10 -15.36
C LEU A 26 14.35 -5.25 -15.31
N GLY A 27 14.85 -4.92 -14.12
CA GLY A 27 16.10 -4.18 -13.96
C GLY A 27 17.32 -4.93 -14.49
N LEU A 28 17.40 -6.24 -14.27
CA LEU A 28 18.45 -7.08 -14.86
C LEU A 28 18.37 -7.10 -16.39
N TYR A 29 17.16 -7.21 -16.95
CA TYR A 29 16.93 -7.12 -18.37
C TYR A 29 17.40 -5.78 -18.92
N ASP A 30 16.98 -4.66 -18.36
CA ASP A 30 17.35 -3.32 -18.81
C ASP A 30 18.87 -3.08 -18.73
N LEU A 31 19.55 -3.60 -17.71
CA LEU A 31 21.00 -3.49 -17.55
C LEU A 31 21.77 -4.40 -18.54
N SER A 32 21.23 -5.59 -18.84
CA SER A 32 21.87 -6.53 -19.77
C SER A 32 21.66 -6.16 -21.24
N ALA A 33 20.60 -5.46 -21.57
CA ALA A 33 20.24 -5.11 -22.94
C ALA A 33 21.34 -4.35 -23.69
N PRO A 34 22.00 -3.30 -23.15
CA PRO A 34 23.10 -2.63 -23.81
C PRO A 34 24.30 -3.55 -24.06
N VAL A 35 24.63 -4.42 -23.09
CA VAL A 35 25.78 -5.33 -23.18
C VAL A 35 25.54 -6.36 -24.28
N LEU A 36 24.34 -6.92 -24.35
CA LEU A 36 23.96 -7.89 -25.38
C LEU A 36 23.94 -7.23 -26.77
N TYR A 37 23.43 -5.98 -26.84
CA TYR A 37 23.41 -5.24 -28.12
C TYR A 37 24.81 -4.95 -28.65
N PHE A 38 25.68 -4.36 -27.84
CA PHE A 38 27.05 -4.02 -28.26
C PHE A 38 27.96 -5.25 -28.43
N GLY A 39 27.68 -6.35 -27.72
CA GLY A 39 28.46 -7.56 -27.78
C GLY A 39 28.07 -8.54 -28.89
N TRP A 40 26.78 -8.65 -29.24
CA TRP A 40 26.31 -9.73 -30.10
C TRP A 40 25.45 -9.29 -31.28
N PHE A 41 24.86 -8.10 -31.26
CA PHE A 41 23.89 -7.63 -32.27
C PHE A 41 24.24 -6.23 -32.77
N SER A 42 25.36 -6.11 -33.50
CA SER A 42 25.80 -4.81 -34.04
C SER A 42 25.05 -4.36 -35.32
N ASP A 43 24.12 -5.18 -35.83
CA ASP A 43 23.36 -4.82 -37.03
C ASP A 43 22.31 -3.73 -36.76
N SER A 44 22.21 -2.76 -37.67
CA SER A 44 21.40 -1.55 -37.54
C SER A 44 19.91 -1.82 -37.28
N LEU A 45 19.33 -2.87 -37.86
CA LEU A 45 17.93 -3.23 -37.68
C LEU A 45 17.64 -3.73 -36.26
N ASN A 46 18.52 -4.55 -35.71
CA ASN A 46 18.44 -5.04 -34.33
C ASN A 46 18.59 -3.88 -33.32
N GLY A 47 19.38 -2.87 -33.64
CA GLY A 47 19.55 -1.68 -32.80
C GLY A 47 18.27 -0.89 -32.60
N ILE A 48 17.51 -0.67 -33.65
CA ILE A 48 16.21 0.03 -33.57
C ILE A 48 15.24 -0.75 -32.69
N LEU A 49 15.21 -2.07 -32.85
CA LEU A 49 14.33 -2.96 -32.07
C LEU A 49 14.67 -2.91 -30.58
N TRP A 50 15.97 -2.88 -30.22
CA TRP A 50 16.42 -2.76 -28.85
C TRP A 50 16.06 -1.41 -28.21
N VAL A 51 16.24 -0.31 -28.96
CA VAL A 51 15.84 1.02 -28.49
C VAL A 51 14.34 1.08 -28.24
N VAL A 52 13.53 0.52 -29.12
CA VAL A 52 12.07 0.44 -28.94
C VAL A 52 11.73 -0.39 -27.70
N MET A 53 12.36 -1.54 -27.51
CA MET A 53 12.15 -2.38 -26.31
C MET A 53 12.51 -1.63 -25.03
N LEU A 54 13.64 -0.92 -24.97
CA LEU A 54 14.04 -0.13 -23.81
C LEU A 54 13.07 1.01 -23.51
N LEU A 55 12.47 1.64 -24.54
CA LEU A 55 11.44 2.67 -24.35
C LEU A 55 10.21 2.16 -23.59
N PHE A 56 9.92 0.86 -23.68
CA PHE A 56 8.81 0.25 -22.94
C PHE A 56 9.26 -0.35 -21.60
N THR A 57 10.40 -1.01 -21.56
CA THR A 57 10.85 -1.75 -20.37
C THR A 57 11.35 -0.82 -19.25
N VAL A 58 12.08 0.25 -19.58
CA VAL A 58 12.56 1.19 -18.56
C VAL A 58 11.41 1.87 -17.79
N PRO A 59 10.37 2.45 -18.44
CA PRO A 59 9.22 2.97 -17.70
C PRO A 59 8.51 1.88 -16.88
N LEU A 60 8.40 0.66 -17.39
CA LEU A 60 7.78 -0.45 -16.67
C LEU A 60 8.58 -0.82 -15.42
N THR A 61 9.90 -0.85 -15.51
CA THR A 61 10.81 -1.08 -14.38
C THR A 61 10.65 0.01 -13.31
N VAL A 62 10.57 1.27 -13.73
CA VAL A 62 10.32 2.38 -12.80
C VAL A 62 8.98 2.22 -12.09
N VAL A 63 7.91 1.93 -12.83
CA VAL A 63 6.56 1.74 -12.25
C VAL A 63 6.55 0.56 -11.28
N THR A 64 7.11 -0.58 -11.65
CA THR A 64 7.19 -1.76 -10.76
C THR A 64 8.04 -1.49 -9.52
N GLY A 65 9.15 -0.75 -9.65
CA GLY A 65 9.98 -0.30 -8.54
C GLY A 65 9.22 0.62 -7.57
N LEU A 66 8.44 1.56 -8.08
CA LEU A 66 7.57 2.41 -7.27
C LEU A 66 6.49 1.60 -6.55
N LEU A 67 5.88 0.61 -7.21
CA LEU A 67 4.91 -0.30 -6.60
C LEU A 67 5.55 -1.17 -5.50
N ALA A 68 6.75 -1.71 -5.75
CA ALA A 68 7.51 -2.46 -4.76
C ALA A 68 7.82 -1.59 -3.52
N TYR A 69 8.31 -0.37 -3.73
CA TYR A 69 8.54 0.59 -2.64
C TYR A 69 7.24 0.89 -1.87
N ALA A 70 6.13 1.13 -2.57
CA ALA A 70 4.83 1.36 -1.96
C ALA A 70 4.38 0.18 -1.10
N SER A 71 4.55 -1.04 -1.59
CA SER A 71 4.22 -2.26 -0.87
C SER A 71 5.08 -2.48 0.38
N CYS A 72 6.36 -2.11 0.34
CA CYS A 72 7.25 -2.23 1.49
C CYS A 72 7.02 -1.18 2.57
N THR A 73 6.56 0.02 2.20
CA THR A 73 6.48 1.17 3.12
C THR A 73 5.10 1.39 3.72
N LYS A 74 4.04 0.90 3.07
CA LYS A 74 2.66 1.05 3.56
C LYS A 74 2.43 0.15 4.78
N HIS A 75 2.00 0.72 5.89
CA HIS A 75 1.60 -0.04 7.06
C HIS A 75 0.57 0.69 7.93
N LEU A 76 -0.22 -0.08 8.65
CA LEU A 76 -1.18 0.36 9.64
C LEU A 76 -0.89 -0.37 10.95
N THR A 77 -0.57 0.36 12.00
CA THR A 77 -0.28 -0.22 13.33
C THR A 77 -1.10 0.46 14.40
N LEU A 78 -1.63 -0.32 15.33
CA LEU A 78 -2.20 0.15 16.58
C LEU A 78 -1.33 -0.37 17.72
N ARG A 79 -0.82 0.55 18.53
CA ARG A 79 -0.03 0.23 19.71
C ARG A 79 -0.31 1.28 20.78
N ASP A 80 -0.56 0.82 22.00
CA ASP A 80 -0.77 1.66 23.19
C ASP A 80 -1.85 2.75 22.99
N GLY A 81 -2.91 2.42 22.22
CA GLY A 81 -3.99 3.35 21.91
C GLY A 81 -3.69 4.34 20.79
N ILE A 82 -2.48 4.32 20.24
CA ILE A 82 -2.09 5.18 19.12
C ILE A 82 -2.16 4.40 17.81
N LEU A 83 -2.98 4.88 16.89
CA LEU A 83 -3.06 4.36 15.53
C LEU A 83 -2.07 5.12 14.64
N THR A 84 -1.14 4.39 14.04
CA THR A 84 -0.17 4.94 13.08
C THR A 84 -0.46 4.39 11.70
N TYR A 85 -0.69 5.28 10.74
CA TYR A 85 -0.86 4.94 9.34
C TYR A 85 0.23 5.59 8.49
N ARG A 86 0.97 4.76 7.78
CA ARG A 86 1.95 5.22 6.78
C ARG A 86 1.48 4.80 5.39
N ARG A 87 1.32 5.79 4.53
CA ARG A 87 1.07 5.61 3.10
C ARG A 87 2.38 5.75 2.35
N ALA A 88 2.51 5.05 1.22
CA ALA A 88 3.65 5.22 0.33
C ALA A 88 3.86 6.71 -0.02
N PHE A 89 5.10 7.15 -0.05
CA PHE A 89 5.53 8.51 -0.41
C PHE A 89 4.98 9.63 0.51
N LYS A 90 4.35 9.31 1.65
CA LYS A 90 3.84 10.30 2.60
C LYS A 90 4.38 10.06 4.01
N LYS A 91 4.40 11.12 4.80
CA LYS A 91 4.73 11.01 6.23
C LYS A 91 3.69 10.14 6.94
N ALA A 92 4.12 9.46 8.00
CA ALA A 92 3.21 8.72 8.86
C ALA A 92 2.27 9.70 9.56
N VAL A 93 0.99 9.32 9.66
CA VAL A 93 -0.03 10.04 10.42
C VAL A 93 -0.35 9.22 11.65
N THR A 94 -0.38 9.85 12.80
CA THR A 94 -0.72 9.22 14.09
C THR A 94 -2.02 9.81 14.61
N VAL A 95 -2.90 8.95 15.12
CA VAL A 95 -4.17 9.35 15.74
C VAL A 95 -4.31 8.64 17.06
N ASP A 96 -4.64 9.36 18.11
CA ASP A 96 -5.01 8.79 19.39
C ASP A 96 -6.43 8.21 19.29
N MET A 97 -6.57 6.92 19.54
CA MET A 97 -7.86 6.23 19.48
C MET A 97 -8.85 6.73 20.54
N ALA A 98 -8.39 7.41 21.58
CA ALA A 98 -9.26 8.07 22.56
C ALA A 98 -10.04 9.25 21.96
N GLN A 99 -9.53 9.86 20.88
CA GLN A 99 -10.21 10.94 20.16
C GLN A 99 -11.19 10.42 19.11
N VAL A 100 -11.16 9.13 18.79
CA VAL A 100 -12.00 8.52 17.77
C VAL A 100 -13.36 8.17 18.36
N ALA A 101 -14.41 8.82 17.91
CA ALA A 101 -15.78 8.54 18.33
C ALA A 101 -16.42 7.42 17.52
N ARG A 102 -16.10 7.33 16.23
CA ARG A 102 -16.63 6.28 15.33
C ARG A 102 -15.72 6.04 14.14
N VAL A 103 -15.86 4.85 13.55
CA VAL A 103 -15.18 4.47 12.32
C VAL A 103 -16.24 4.19 11.25
N GLU A 104 -16.14 4.89 10.13
CA GLU A 104 -17.01 4.71 8.96
C GLU A 104 -16.26 4.02 7.84
N VAL A 105 -16.92 3.07 7.20
CA VAL A 105 -16.44 2.40 6.00
C VAL A 105 -17.31 2.78 4.84
N TRP A 106 -16.73 3.35 3.82
CA TRP A 106 -17.45 3.79 2.63
C TRP A 106 -17.22 2.74 1.53
N LEU A 107 -18.29 2.01 1.23
CA LEU A 107 -18.26 1.02 0.15
C LEU A 107 -18.33 1.77 -1.19
N HIS A 108 -17.21 1.89 -1.87
CA HIS A 108 -17.11 2.52 -3.18
C HIS A 108 -16.42 1.58 -4.17
N TRP A 109 -16.80 1.65 -5.45
CA TRP A 109 -16.19 0.84 -6.49
C TRP A 109 -14.66 1.09 -6.59
N GLY A 110 -13.87 0.05 -6.33
CA GLY A 110 -12.42 0.06 -6.49
C GLY A 110 -11.58 0.47 -5.27
N SER A 111 -12.16 1.11 -4.25
CA SER A 111 -11.47 1.38 -2.99
C SER A 111 -12.45 1.47 -1.83
N VAL A 112 -12.07 0.96 -0.67
CA VAL A 112 -12.88 1.00 0.54
C VAL A 112 -12.18 1.90 1.56
N PRO A 113 -12.40 3.23 1.53
CA PRO A 113 -11.83 4.10 2.54
C PRO A 113 -12.45 3.83 3.91
N VAL A 114 -11.58 3.69 4.90
CA VAL A 114 -11.95 3.61 6.31
C VAL A 114 -11.64 4.95 6.96
N VAL A 115 -12.68 5.64 7.43
CA VAL A 115 -12.59 7.00 7.96
C VAL A 115 -12.77 6.97 9.47
N PHE A 116 -11.83 7.56 10.18
CA PHE A 116 -11.86 7.73 11.64
C PHE A 116 -12.35 9.14 11.94
N LEU A 117 -13.44 9.24 12.70
CA LEU A 117 -14.10 10.50 12.99
C LEU A 117 -14.06 10.81 14.49
N ASP A 118 -13.97 12.09 14.81
CA ASP A 118 -14.11 12.60 16.17
C ASP A 118 -15.59 12.70 16.61
N LEU A 119 -15.81 13.20 17.82
CA LEU A 119 -17.15 13.42 18.38
C LEU A 119 -17.99 14.44 17.57
N TYR A 120 -17.33 15.36 16.89
CA TYR A 120 -17.98 16.41 16.09
C TYR A 120 -18.21 15.99 14.64
N GLY A 121 -17.73 14.78 14.26
CA GLY A 121 -17.81 14.27 12.90
C GLY A 121 -16.69 14.75 11.97
N ASN A 122 -15.64 15.41 12.51
CA ASN A 122 -14.48 15.76 11.72
C ASN A 122 -13.62 14.53 11.43
N GLU A 123 -13.01 14.52 10.26
CA GLU A 123 -12.12 13.45 9.84
C GLU A 123 -10.75 13.59 10.49
N LEU A 124 -10.38 12.63 11.35
CA LEU A 124 -9.06 12.53 11.96
C LEU A 124 -8.07 11.79 11.06
N LEU A 125 -8.54 10.74 10.39
CA LEU A 125 -7.70 9.91 9.53
C LEU A 125 -8.57 9.20 8.49
N ARG A 126 -8.07 9.16 7.24
CA ARG A 126 -8.62 8.33 6.17
C ARG A 126 -7.59 7.30 5.71
N VAL A 127 -7.91 6.05 5.92
CA VAL A 127 -7.11 4.92 5.45
C VAL A 127 -7.70 4.41 4.15
N TYR A 128 -6.95 4.56 3.07
CA TYR A 128 -7.28 3.90 1.81
C TYR A 128 -6.75 2.46 1.89
N SER A 129 -7.65 1.56 2.10
CA SER A 129 -7.36 0.14 2.32
C SER A 129 -7.74 -0.68 1.10
N ASP A 130 -7.16 -1.87 1.03
CA ASP A 130 -7.74 -2.95 0.27
C ASP A 130 -9.11 -3.33 0.86
N VAL A 131 -9.96 -3.97 0.08
CA VAL A 131 -11.31 -4.38 0.46
C VAL A 131 -11.36 -5.24 1.74
N THR A 132 -10.22 -5.79 2.15
CA THR A 132 -10.13 -6.74 3.25
C THR A 132 -9.95 -6.09 4.64
N LEU A 133 -9.59 -4.81 4.75
CA LEU A 133 -9.39 -4.17 6.06
C LEU A 133 -10.67 -4.16 6.91
N PRO A 134 -11.86 -3.79 6.38
CA PRO A 134 -13.09 -3.78 7.16
C PRO A 134 -13.48 -5.14 7.73
N THR A 135 -13.13 -6.23 7.04
CA THR A 135 -13.42 -7.62 7.46
C THR A 135 -12.32 -8.24 8.29
N TRP A 136 -11.17 -7.59 8.42
CA TRP A 136 -10.01 -8.13 9.11
C TRP A 136 -10.26 -8.27 10.62
N LYS A 137 -10.27 -9.51 11.09
CA LYS A 137 -10.63 -9.86 12.48
C LYS A 137 -9.86 -9.07 13.55
N PRO A 138 -8.51 -8.89 13.47
CA PRO A 138 -7.78 -8.11 14.47
C PRO A 138 -8.23 -6.66 14.56
N PHE A 139 -8.52 -6.01 13.43
CA PHE A 139 -9.03 -4.65 13.37
C PHE A 139 -10.41 -4.53 14.04
N ARG A 140 -11.37 -5.35 13.63
CA ARG A 140 -12.72 -5.36 14.24
C ARG A 140 -12.67 -5.69 15.75
N ARG A 141 -11.80 -6.60 16.15
CA ARG A 141 -11.61 -6.94 17.59
C ARG A 141 -11.07 -5.75 18.37
N ALA A 142 -10.09 -5.04 17.81
CA ALA A 142 -9.53 -3.85 18.45
C ALA A 142 -10.56 -2.74 18.61
N LEU A 143 -11.37 -2.44 17.58
CA LEU A 143 -12.45 -1.46 17.68
C LEU A 143 -13.48 -1.84 18.73
N LYS A 144 -13.87 -3.13 18.78
CA LYS A 144 -14.80 -3.63 19.80
C LYS A 144 -14.24 -3.50 21.22
N GLN A 145 -12.95 -3.78 21.43
CA GLN A 145 -12.28 -3.63 22.73
C GLN A 145 -12.17 -2.18 23.18
N LEU A 146 -12.06 -1.25 22.25
CA LEU A 146 -12.06 0.20 22.49
C LEU A 146 -13.46 0.81 22.57
N ASN A 147 -14.53 0.01 22.41
CA ASN A 147 -15.91 0.45 22.32
C ASN A 147 -16.17 1.49 21.22
N ILE A 148 -15.44 1.43 20.13
CA ILE A 148 -15.60 2.35 19.00
C ILE A 148 -16.62 1.74 18.03
N PRO A 149 -17.74 2.42 17.75
CA PRO A 149 -18.75 1.97 16.80
C PRO A 149 -18.18 1.93 15.38
N PHE A 150 -18.56 0.88 14.65
CA PHE A 150 -18.20 0.67 13.27
C PHE A 150 -19.46 0.75 12.40
N VAL A 151 -19.46 1.67 11.45
CA VAL A 151 -20.62 1.96 10.59
C VAL A 151 -20.23 1.74 9.13
N GLU A 152 -21.00 0.91 8.43
CA GLU A 152 -20.85 0.74 6.99
C GLU A 152 -21.81 1.72 6.28
N LYS A 153 -21.26 2.53 5.38
CA LYS A 153 -22.02 3.47 4.54
C LYS A 153 -21.90 3.06 3.08
N GLU A 154 -23.01 2.91 2.41
CA GLU A 154 -23.02 2.82 0.96
C GLU A 154 -22.77 4.21 0.39
N ALA A 155 -21.81 4.35 -0.50
CA ALA A 155 -21.61 5.59 -1.24
C ALA A 155 -22.78 5.74 -2.23
N LYS A 156 -23.54 6.81 -2.06
CA LYS A 156 -24.57 7.21 -3.02
C LYS A 156 -23.91 7.71 -4.32
#